data_f89811822e1c535d34be380a19c4f233
#
_entry.id   f89811822e1c535d34be380a19c4f233
#
_cell.length_a   1.000
_cell.length_b   1.000
_cell.length_c   1.000
_cell.angle_alpha   90.00
_cell.angle_beta   90.00
_cell.angle_gamma   90.00
#
_symmetry.space_group_name_H-M   'P 1'
#
loop_
_entity.id
_entity.type
_entity.pdbx_description
1 polymer ?
#
loop_
_entity_poly.entity_id
_entity_poly.type
_entity_poly.pdbx_seq_one_letter_code
_entity_poly.pdbx_strand_id
1 'polypeptide(L)'
;MKKFIPLAAIACSASALAHETLTTTVLFDREIVQILNKHCVTCHDEGGPSFPLETYEQTFLQRRAIRADAIARHMPPWAAVPGYGLFANDNSLTLRETQFIVSWVEGLGPRNSGTVFANVAGDASRPKEVGAHADFGHWRLGSPDLTRPLPANTIEPQSANQVKRVAIDVGLTADRRIRAVEYMPGDRRVVRAVFFTVQETGQWLGSWTPWYGFMSLPKGTAYRLPAGAHIVAEIHYRGAKERLVDRGTLGLFFADPSSSVVVSDLTLEAHGEVPAGAASQRFHSETRMANDTYVLALRPDVSPGARSIEVSARKPDGGTEVLLFAKDFPVDWPSPYILKTPVAIPRGSQLSVTAYYGNSGGAAQPGGFHLTISGYRNAGPRK
;
A
#
# COMPACT_ATOMS: atom_id res chain seq x y z
N MET A 1 72.09 -11.54 -55.57
CA MET A 1 71.40 -12.01 -54.39
C MET A 1 70.26 -11.05 -54.07
N LYS A 2 69.04 -11.40 -54.48
CA LYS A 2 67.83 -10.58 -54.20
C LYS A 2 67.15 -11.12 -52.97
N LYS A 3 67.04 -10.35 -51.90
CA LYS A 3 66.36 -10.71 -50.66
C LYS A 3 64.86 -10.45 -50.83
N PHE A 4 64.05 -11.48 -50.75
CA PHE A 4 62.59 -11.39 -50.64
C PHE A 4 62.22 -11.15 -49.14
N ILE A 5 61.47 -10.11 -48.88
CA ILE A 5 60.86 -9.84 -47.59
C ILE A 5 59.40 -10.30 -47.71
N PRO A 6 58.93 -11.24 -46.86
CA PRO A 6 57.51 -11.60 -46.85
C PRO A 6 56.67 -10.53 -46.15
N LEU A 7 55.67 -10.01 -46.83
CA LEU A 7 54.65 -9.11 -46.30
C LEU A 7 53.66 -9.95 -45.45
N ALA A 8 53.75 -9.81 -44.13
CA ALA A 8 52.77 -10.41 -43.21
C ALA A 8 51.48 -9.59 -43.26
N ALA A 9 50.43 -10.15 -43.79
CA ALA A 9 49.06 -9.58 -43.75
C ALA A 9 48.50 -9.77 -42.34
N ILE A 10 48.39 -8.69 -41.56
CA ILE A 10 47.67 -8.68 -40.29
C ILE A 10 46.17 -8.62 -40.62
N ALA A 11 45.50 -9.78 -40.49
CA ALA A 11 44.06 -9.84 -40.50
C ALA A 11 43.51 -9.26 -39.21
N CYS A 12 43.04 -8.01 -39.22
CA CYS A 12 42.22 -7.42 -38.13
C CYS A 12 40.86 -8.12 -38.18
N SER A 13 40.69 -9.13 -37.33
CA SER A 13 39.36 -9.67 -37.02
C SER A 13 38.58 -8.60 -36.23
N ALA A 14 37.77 -7.80 -36.93
CA ALA A 14 36.73 -6.99 -36.31
C ALA A 14 35.74 -7.96 -35.65
N SER A 15 35.85 -8.14 -34.35
CA SER A 15 34.79 -8.76 -33.56
C SER A 15 33.58 -7.84 -33.67
N ALA A 16 32.69 -8.15 -34.61
CA ALA A 16 31.36 -7.56 -34.61
C ALA A 16 30.70 -8.03 -33.30
N LEU A 17 30.70 -7.16 -32.31
CA LEU A 17 29.80 -7.27 -31.16
C LEU A 17 28.38 -7.14 -31.75
N ALA A 18 27.84 -8.24 -32.20
CA ALA A 18 26.43 -8.39 -32.46
C ALA A 18 25.74 -8.22 -31.11
N HIS A 19 25.37 -7.00 -30.75
CA HIS A 19 24.35 -6.77 -29.74
C HIS A 19 23.08 -7.39 -30.33
N GLU A 20 22.78 -8.61 -29.90
CA GLU A 20 21.47 -9.21 -30.16
C GLU A 20 20.43 -8.21 -29.61
N THR A 21 19.61 -7.68 -30.48
CA THR A 21 18.47 -6.87 -30.10
C THR A 21 17.57 -7.76 -29.27
N LEU A 22 17.48 -7.50 -27.96
CA LEU A 22 16.57 -8.22 -27.11
C LEU A 22 15.16 -8.02 -27.65
N THR A 23 14.59 -9.07 -28.23
CA THR A 23 13.21 -9.07 -28.72
C THR A 23 12.29 -9.51 -27.62
N THR A 24 11.15 -8.84 -27.47
CA THR A 24 10.12 -9.21 -26.52
C THR A 24 8.78 -9.41 -27.21
N THR A 25 7.99 -10.37 -26.72
CA THR A 25 6.60 -10.53 -27.12
C THR A 25 5.63 -9.74 -26.24
N VAL A 26 6.15 -9.06 -25.20
CA VAL A 26 5.36 -8.22 -24.29
C VAL A 26 5.11 -6.87 -24.94
N LEU A 27 3.86 -6.47 -25.05
CA LEU A 27 3.42 -5.25 -25.73
C LEU A 27 2.74 -4.30 -24.75
N PHE A 28 2.88 -3.00 -25.02
CA PHE A 28 2.18 -2.00 -24.22
C PHE A 28 0.66 -2.19 -24.27
N ASP A 29 0.08 -2.22 -25.48
CA ASP A 29 -1.37 -2.29 -25.71
C ASP A 29 -1.99 -3.64 -25.23
N ARG A 30 -1.20 -4.58 -24.75
CA ARG A 30 -1.67 -5.91 -24.31
C ARG A 30 -1.42 -6.20 -22.82
N GLU A 31 -0.17 -6.26 -22.38
CA GLU A 31 0.19 -6.60 -21.00
C GLU A 31 0.39 -5.35 -20.15
N ILE A 32 1.17 -4.37 -20.64
CA ILE A 32 1.60 -3.24 -19.81
C ILE A 32 0.43 -2.36 -19.42
N VAL A 33 -0.46 -2.05 -20.34
CA VAL A 33 -1.66 -1.25 -20.08
C VAL A 33 -2.51 -1.82 -18.94
N GLN A 34 -2.61 -3.15 -18.83
CA GLN A 34 -3.38 -3.81 -17.78
C GLN A 34 -2.69 -3.67 -16.40
N ILE A 35 -1.37 -3.82 -16.38
CA ILE A 35 -0.57 -3.64 -15.16
C ILE A 35 -0.68 -2.20 -14.66
N LEU A 36 -0.55 -1.23 -15.58
CA LEU A 36 -0.68 0.19 -15.25
C LEU A 36 -2.07 0.51 -14.69
N ASN A 37 -3.12 0.07 -15.36
CA ASN A 37 -4.51 0.28 -14.90
C ASN A 37 -4.76 -0.30 -13.51
N LYS A 38 -4.19 -1.45 -13.21
CA LYS A 38 -4.40 -2.14 -11.95
C LYS A 38 -3.62 -1.52 -10.80
N HIS A 39 -2.37 -1.08 -11.02
CA HIS A 39 -1.43 -0.78 -9.95
C HIS A 39 -0.91 0.66 -9.93
N CYS A 40 -0.96 1.38 -11.07
CA CYS A 40 -0.20 2.62 -11.22
C CYS A 40 -1.07 3.86 -11.38
N VAL A 41 -2.07 3.83 -12.29
CA VAL A 41 -2.83 5.03 -12.69
C VAL A 41 -3.65 5.66 -11.58
N THR A 42 -3.99 4.92 -10.53
CA THR A 42 -4.67 5.49 -9.36
C THR A 42 -3.88 6.66 -8.73
N CYS A 43 -2.55 6.65 -8.89
CA CYS A 43 -1.65 7.71 -8.43
C CYS A 43 -0.97 8.45 -9.59
N HIS A 44 -0.89 7.84 -10.76
CA HIS A 44 -0.18 8.31 -11.94
C HIS A 44 -1.14 8.68 -13.07
N ASP A 45 -2.17 9.46 -12.77
CA ASP A 45 -3.04 10.12 -13.72
C ASP A 45 -2.86 11.65 -13.64
N GLU A 46 -3.48 12.42 -14.55
CA GLU A 46 -3.34 13.88 -14.60
C GLU A 46 -3.80 14.60 -13.32
N GLY A 47 -4.78 14.03 -12.61
CA GLY A 47 -5.27 14.56 -11.33
C GLY A 47 -4.62 13.91 -10.11
N GLY A 48 -3.61 13.07 -10.30
CA GLY A 48 -2.99 12.27 -9.25
C GLY A 48 -1.81 12.93 -8.54
N PRO A 49 -1.29 12.24 -7.52
CA PRO A 49 -0.16 12.75 -6.75
C PRO A 49 1.19 12.66 -7.46
N SER A 50 1.27 12.10 -8.67
CA SER A 50 2.53 11.90 -9.38
C SER A 50 2.41 12.21 -10.87
N PHE A 51 3.50 12.05 -11.63
CA PHE A 51 3.47 12.22 -13.09
C PHE A 51 2.53 11.20 -13.74
N PRO A 52 1.81 11.58 -14.81
CA PRO A 52 0.83 10.68 -15.44
C PRO A 52 1.50 9.53 -16.21
N LEU A 53 0.83 8.38 -16.22
CA LEU A 53 1.17 7.17 -16.99
C LEU A 53 -0.05 6.67 -17.79
N GLU A 54 -0.87 7.58 -18.29
CA GLU A 54 -2.14 7.30 -18.93
C GLU A 54 -2.03 6.98 -20.42
N THR A 55 -0.88 7.32 -21.03
CA THR A 55 -0.62 7.06 -22.45
C THR A 55 0.66 6.25 -22.66
N TYR A 56 0.78 5.65 -23.84
CA TYR A 56 2.02 4.97 -24.23
C TYR A 56 3.22 5.93 -24.15
N GLU A 57 3.08 7.14 -24.67
CA GLU A 57 4.14 8.14 -24.73
C GLU A 57 4.63 8.52 -23.34
N GLN A 58 3.72 8.81 -22.42
CA GLN A 58 4.04 9.11 -21.01
C GLN A 58 4.77 7.93 -20.36
N THR A 59 4.25 6.72 -20.52
CA THR A 59 4.83 5.51 -19.94
C THR A 59 6.20 5.19 -20.57
N PHE A 60 6.32 5.33 -21.89
CA PHE A 60 7.57 5.06 -22.60
C PHE A 60 8.71 5.97 -22.15
N LEU A 61 8.42 7.24 -21.93
CA LEU A 61 9.41 8.20 -21.37
C LEU A 61 9.92 7.77 -19.99
N GLN A 62 9.06 7.20 -19.16
CA GLN A 62 9.36 6.79 -17.79
C GLN A 62 9.76 5.31 -17.65
N ARG A 63 9.81 4.53 -18.73
CA ARG A 63 9.95 3.07 -18.71
C ARG A 63 11.13 2.55 -17.90
N ARG A 64 12.28 3.26 -17.93
CA ARG A 64 13.49 2.85 -17.19
C ARG A 64 13.30 3.05 -15.68
N ALA A 65 12.68 4.15 -15.27
CA ALA A 65 12.34 4.42 -13.87
C ALA A 65 11.29 3.41 -13.38
N ILE A 66 10.23 3.17 -14.15
CA ILE A 66 9.21 2.15 -13.84
C ILE A 66 9.85 0.78 -13.60
N ARG A 67 10.76 0.35 -14.48
CA ARG A 67 11.48 -0.92 -14.32
C ARG A 67 12.33 -0.94 -13.04
N ALA A 68 13.08 0.11 -12.79
CA ALA A 68 13.95 0.19 -11.61
C ALA A 68 13.14 0.11 -10.31
N ASP A 69 12.05 0.89 -10.22
CA ASP A 69 11.19 0.92 -9.04
C ASP A 69 10.38 -0.37 -8.85
N ALA A 70 9.96 -1.02 -9.94
CA ALA A 70 9.28 -2.32 -9.89
C ALA A 70 10.22 -3.42 -9.38
N ILE A 71 11.48 -3.48 -9.85
CA ILE A 71 12.49 -4.44 -9.37
C ILE A 71 12.84 -4.17 -7.91
N ALA A 72 13.06 -2.91 -7.54
CA ALA A 72 13.37 -2.49 -6.17
C ALA A 72 12.14 -2.58 -5.23
N ARG A 73 10.94 -2.83 -5.76
CA ARG A 73 9.67 -2.85 -5.01
C ARG A 73 9.36 -1.52 -4.31
N HIS A 74 9.86 -0.41 -4.85
CA HIS A 74 9.50 0.93 -4.38
C HIS A 74 8.11 1.35 -4.86
N MET A 75 7.73 0.93 -6.09
CA MET A 75 6.41 1.16 -6.68
C MET A 75 5.83 -0.15 -7.24
N PRO A 76 4.54 -0.38 -6.98
CA PRO A 76 3.64 0.34 -6.07
C PRO A 76 4.12 0.33 -4.61
N PRO A 77 3.73 1.33 -3.76
CA PRO A 77 4.22 1.45 -2.39
C PRO A 77 3.55 0.41 -1.47
N TRP A 78 4.10 -0.81 -1.43
CA TRP A 78 3.59 -1.93 -0.67
C TRP A 78 4.71 -2.74 -0.03
N ALA A 79 4.75 -2.79 1.29
CA ALA A 79 5.84 -3.39 2.04
C ALA A 79 5.63 -4.87 2.40
N ALA A 80 4.39 -5.39 2.40
CA ALA A 80 4.16 -6.79 2.74
C ALA A 80 4.82 -7.73 1.72
N VAL A 81 5.52 -8.74 2.25
CA VAL A 81 6.21 -9.76 1.45
C VAL A 81 5.17 -10.78 0.99
N PRO A 82 5.10 -11.10 -0.31
CA PRO A 82 4.18 -12.10 -0.82
C PRO A 82 4.34 -13.45 -0.11
N GLY A 83 3.21 -14.09 0.19
CA GLY A 83 3.18 -15.37 0.90
C GLY A 83 3.05 -15.27 2.42
N TYR A 84 3.11 -14.06 3.00
CA TYR A 84 2.93 -13.81 4.42
C TYR A 84 1.72 -12.89 4.64
N GLY A 85 0.57 -13.49 4.92
CA GLY A 85 -0.73 -12.81 4.93
C GLY A 85 -1.35 -12.72 3.54
N LEU A 86 -2.68 -12.60 3.51
CA LEU A 86 -3.47 -12.33 2.31
C LEU A 86 -4.30 -11.09 2.55
N PHE A 87 -4.01 -10.01 1.81
CA PHE A 87 -4.59 -8.71 2.06
C PHE A 87 -5.59 -8.32 0.96
N ALA A 88 -6.71 -7.71 1.36
CA ALA A 88 -7.71 -7.18 0.45
C ALA A 88 -7.23 -5.93 -0.28
N ASN A 89 -6.34 -5.19 0.36
CA ASN A 89 -5.75 -3.95 -0.16
C ASN A 89 -4.33 -4.13 -0.72
N ASP A 90 -3.95 -5.37 -1.08
CA ASP A 90 -2.65 -5.66 -1.70
C ASP A 90 -2.54 -4.96 -3.06
N ASN A 91 -1.55 -4.07 -3.17
CA ASN A 91 -1.21 -3.36 -4.39
C ASN A 91 0.14 -3.79 -4.98
N SER A 92 0.73 -4.89 -4.49
CA SER A 92 2.02 -5.38 -4.99
C SER A 92 1.92 -5.89 -6.43
N LEU A 93 3.01 -5.77 -7.16
CA LEU A 93 3.18 -6.47 -8.44
C LEU A 93 3.44 -7.95 -8.16
N THR A 94 2.78 -8.82 -8.92
CA THR A 94 3.15 -10.23 -8.98
C THR A 94 4.52 -10.39 -9.65
N LEU A 95 5.19 -11.51 -9.41
CA LEU A 95 6.45 -11.82 -10.10
C LEU A 95 6.28 -11.78 -11.63
N ARG A 96 5.14 -12.27 -12.15
CA ARG A 96 4.83 -12.24 -13.59
C ARG A 96 4.63 -10.83 -14.13
N GLU A 97 3.94 -9.97 -13.41
CA GLU A 97 3.75 -8.56 -13.79
C GLU A 97 5.10 -7.82 -13.81
N THR A 98 5.95 -8.06 -12.80
CA THR A 98 7.32 -7.52 -12.78
C THR A 98 8.15 -8.02 -13.97
N GLN A 99 8.08 -9.32 -14.28
CA GLN A 99 8.76 -9.88 -15.45
C GLN A 99 8.26 -9.27 -16.77
N PHE A 100 6.96 -9.01 -16.90
CA PHE A 100 6.41 -8.32 -18.08
C PHE A 100 6.96 -6.90 -18.20
N ILE A 101 6.99 -6.13 -17.12
CA ILE A 101 7.59 -4.78 -17.13
C ILE A 101 9.06 -4.84 -17.56
N VAL A 102 9.84 -5.72 -16.95
CA VAL A 102 11.27 -5.88 -17.27
C VAL A 102 11.46 -6.27 -18.73
N SER A 103 10.75 -7.30 -19.19
CA SER A 103 10.84 -7.78 -20.58
C SER A 103 10.43 -6.71 -21.60
N TRP A 104 9.40 -5.94 -21.29
CA TRP A 104 8.95 -4.84 -22.14
C TRP A 104 10.02 -3.75 -22.27
N VAL A 105 10.61 -3.34 -21.15
CA VAL A 105 11.64 -2.27 -21.14
C VAL A 105 12.91 -2.72 -21.83
N GLU A 106 13.39 -3.94 -21.58
CA GLU A 106 14.60 -4.50 -22.21
C GLU A 106 14.38 -4.74 -23.72
N GLY A 107 13.14 -5.07 -24.12
CA GLY A 107 12.74 -5.21 -25.52
C GLY A 107 12.42 -3.88 -26.23
N LEU A 108 12.95 -2.76 -25.70
CA LEU A 108 12.82 -1.40 -26.25
C LEU A 108 11.40 -0.81 -26.21
N GLY A 109 10.52 -1.38 -25.40
CA GLY A 109 9.19 -0.83 -25.13
C GLY A 109 8.22 -0.83 -26.31
N PRO A 110 8.00 -1.95 -27.02
CA PRO A 110 7.11 -1.98 -28.18
C PRO A 110 5.66 -1.66 -27.79
N ARG A 111 4.99 -0.84 -28.62
CA ARG A 111 3.60 -0.45 -28.39
C ARG A 111 2.63 -1.58 -28.73
N ASN A 112 2.72 -2.09 -29.96
CA ASN A 112 1.81 -3.12 -30.51
C ASN A 112 2.56 -4.07 -31.45
N SER A 113 1.87 -5.09 -31.96
CA SER A 113 2.43 -6.10 -32.84
C SER A 113 2.97 -5.56 -34.18
N GLY A 114 2.46 -4.44 -34.64
CA GLY A 114 2.92 -3.80 -35.88
C GLY A 114 4.33 -3.23 -35.81
N THR A 115 4.84 -3.00 -34.60
CA THR A 115 6.20 -2.47 -34.41
C THR A 115 7.26 -3.54 -34.21
N VAL A 116 6.88 -4.79 -33.94
CA VAL A 116 7.80 -5.90 -33.63
C VAL A 116 7.58 -7.10 -34.51
N PHE A 117 6.32 -7.51 -34.73
CA PHE A 117 5.97 -8.67 -35.55
C PHE A 117 4.67 -8.39 -36.32
N ALA A 118 4.77 -8.27 -37.67
CA ALA A 118 3.63 -7.95 -38.52
C ALA A 118 2.47 -8.97 -38.49
N ASN A 119 2.67 -10.15 -37.92
CA ASN A 119 1.73 -11.27 -37.97
C ASN A 119 1.04 -11.65 -36.66
N VAL A 120 1.29 -10.93 -35.58
CA VAL A 120 0.55 -11.16 -34.34
C VAL A 120 -0.65 -10.22 -34.33
N ALA A 121 -1.81 -10.74 -34.65
CA ALA A 121 -3.07 -10.01 -34.58
C ALA A 121 -3.28 -9.49 -33.18
N GLY A 122 -3.20 -8.17 -32.98
CA GLY A 122 -3.55 -7.53 -31.73
C GLY A 122 -5.02 -7.79 -31.42
N ASP A 123 -5.32 -8.16 -30.20
CA ASP A 123 -6.70 -8.27 -29.74
C ASP A 123 -7.33 -6.87 -29.73
N ALA A 124 -8.14 -6.58 -30.78
CA ALA A 124 -8.80 -5.29 -30.94
C ALA A 124 -9.84 -4.98 -29.85
N SER A 125 -10.18 -5.97 -29.00
CA SER A 125 -11.13 -5.82 -27.91
C SER A 125 -10.52 -5.26 -26.61
N ARG A 126 -9.19 -5.14 -26.54
CA ARG A 126 -8.50 -4.64 -25.33
C ARG A 126 -8.29 -3.13 -25.36
N PRO A 127 -8.41 -2.45 -24.22
CA PRO A 127 -8.22 -1.01 -24.17
C PRO A 127 -6.79 -0.66 -24.60
N LYS A 128 -6.69 0.21 -25.60
CA LYS A 128 -5.42 0.73 -26.13
C LYS A 128 -4.83 1.87 -25.29
N GLU A 129 -5.60 2.37 -24.37
CA GLU A 129 -5.26 3.48 -23.50
C GLU A 129 -5.36 3.07 -22.02
N VAL A 130 -4.45 3.58 -21.23
CA VAL A 130 -4.51 3.49 -19.78
C VAL A 130 -5.59 4.49 -19.36
N GLY A 131 -6.72 4.04 -18.91
CA GLY A 131 -7.81 5.00 -18.76
C GLY A 131 -9.03 4.51 -18.03
N ALA A 132 -8.88 3.77 -16.93
CA ALA A 132 -9.93 3.73 -15.94
C ALA A 132 -9.49 4.58 -14.76
N HIS A 133 -9.79 5.87 -14.80
CA HIS A 133 -9.66 6.72 -13.63
C HIS A 133 -10.39 6.05 -12.47
N ALA A 134 -9.70 5.83 -11.36
CA ALA A 134 -10.40 5.47 -10.14
C ALA A 134 -11.38 6.62 -9.87
N ASP A 135 -12.68 6.30 -9.87
CA ASP A 135 -13.72 7.30 -9.63
C ASP A 135 -13.66 7.68 -8.14
N PHE A 136 -13.00 8.79 -7.86
CA PHE A 136 -12.91 9.38 -6.52
C PHE A 136 -14.09 10.31 -6.22
N GLY A 137 -14.98 10.53 -7.18
CA GLY A 137 -16.14 11.41 -7.05
C GLY A 137 -17.38 10.72 -6.49
N HIS A 138 -17.36 9.39 -6.34
CA HIS A 138 -18.51 8.61 -5.89
C HIS A 138 -18.17 7.67 -4.74
N TRP A 139 -19.12 7.49 -3.83
CA TRP A 139 -19.02 6.49 -2.76
C TRP A 139 -19.07 5.08 -3.32
N ARG A 140 -18.05 4.28 -3.09
CA ARG A 140 -17.97 2.89 -3.58
C ARG A 140 -18.94 1.95 -2.87
N LEU A 141 -19.26 2.25 -1.60
CA LEU A 141 -20.18 1.46 -0.77
C LEU A 141 -21.65 1.92 -0.89
N GLY A 142 -21.96 2.82 -1.83
CA GLY A 142 -23.24 3.48 -1.96
C GLY A 142 -23.34 4.74 -1.09
N SER A 143 -24.53 5.30 -0.93
CA SER A 143 -24.73 6.53 -0.13
C SER A 143 -24.46 6.24 1.36
N PRO A 144 -23.56 6.98 2.03
CA PRO A 144 -23.36 6.89 3.47
C PRO A 144 -24.61 7.32 4.25
N ASP A 145 -24.83 6.70 5.40
CA ASP A 145 -25.90 7.12 6.33
C ASP A 145 -25.58 8.46 6.99
N LEU A 146 -24.30 8.79 7.11
CA LEU A 146 -23.83 10.05 7.68
C LEU A 146 -22.55 10.50 6.98
N THR A 147 -22.49 11.76 6.61
CA THR A 147 -21.27 12.38 6.07
C THR A 147 -20.77 13.51 6.97
N ARG A 148 -19.46 13.69 7.04
CA ARG A 148 -18.82 14.79 7.75
C ARG A 148 -17.68 15.37 6.92
N PRO A 149 -17.78 16.64 6.51
CA PRO A 149 -16.67 17.32 5.86
C PRO A 149 -15.54 17.56 6.87
N LEU A 150 -14.30 17.38 6.44
CA LEU A 150 -13.14 17.77 7.21
C LEU A 150 -12.88 19.28 7.06
N PRO A 151 -12.29 19.93 8.07
CA PRO A 151 -11.82 21.29 7.92
C PRO A 151 -10.84 21.43 6.75
N ALA A 152 -10.95 22.54 6.02
CA ALA A 152 -10.02 22.82 4.94
C ALA A 152 -8.58 22.90 5.45
N ASN A 153 -7.66 22.27 4.72
CA ASN A 153 -6.23 22.36 4.95
C ASN A 153 -5.54 22.93 3.72
N THR A 154 -4.76 23.99 3.93
CA THR A 154 -3.96 24.60 2.86
C THR A 154 -2.57 23.98 2.87
N ILE A 155 -2.13 23.51 1.72
CA ILE A 155 -0.79 23.02 1.45
C ILE A 155 -0.09 24.12 0.67
N GLU A 156 0.92 24.73 1.28
CA GLU A 156 1.67 25.81 0.65
C GLU A 156 2.69 25.26 -0.37
N PRO A 157 3.06 26.07 -1.38
CA PRO A 157 4.08 25.68 -2.36
C PRO A 157 5.40 25.30 -1.69
N GLN A 158 6.04 24.26 -2.22
CA GLN A 158 7.35 23.75 -1.73
C GLN A 158 7.35 23.29 -0.26
N SER A 159 6.16 23.08 0.33
CA SER A 159 6.05 22.52 1.67
C SER A 159 6.59 21.08 1.70
N ALA A 160 7.15 20.70 2.85
CA ALA A 160 7.51 19.30 3.12
C ALA A 160 6.26 18.42 3.31
N ASN A 161 6.45 17.10 3.30
CA ASN A 161 5.43 16.15 3.72
C ASN A 161 5.04 16.46 5.18
N GLN A 162 3.75 16.37 5.49
CA GLN A 162 3.23 16.69 6.80
C GLN A 162 2.13 15.71 7.22
N VAL A 163 1.99 15.49 8.52
CA VAL A 163 0.88 14.76 9.12
C VAL A 163 0.01 15.75 9.88
N LYS A 164 -1.29 15.75 9.60
CA LYS A 164 -2.26 16.60 10.31
C LYS A 164 -3.31 15.74 10.97
N ARG A 165 -3.55 16.00 12.25
CA ARG A 165 -4.62 15.37 13.04
C ARG A 165 -5.75 16.36 13.24
N VAL A 166 -6.97 15.94 12.89
CA VAL A 166 -8.17 16.77 12.96
C VAL A 166 -9.26 15.98 13.67
N ALA A 167 -9.79 16.54 14.77
CA ALA A 167 -10.97 16.00 15.44
C ALA A 167 -12.24 16.45 14.72
N ILE A 168 -13.13 15.53 14.45
CA ILE A 168 -14.41 15.73 13.75
C ILE A 168 -15.52 15.34 14.72
N ASP A 169 -16.37 16.30 15.11
CA ASP A 169 -17.60 15.99 15.83
C ASP A 169 -18.57 15.23 14.88
N VAL A 170 -18.90 14.01 15.25
CA VAL A 170 -19.82 13.18 14.46
C VAL A 170 -21.28 13.62 14.64
N GLY A 171 -21.60 14.35 15.74
CA GLY A 171 -22.94 14.85 16.03
C GLY A 171 -23.92 13.75 16.39
N LEU A 172 -23.48 12.66 16.99
CA LEU A 172 -24.35 11.56 17.43
C LEU A 172 -24.96 11.87 18.79
N THR A 173 -26.28 11.84 18.90
CA THR A 173 -27.04 12.00 20.16
C THR A 173 -27.26 10.68 20.90
N ALA A 174 -26.98 9.55 20.27
CA ALA A 174 -27.08 8.20 20.85
C ALA A 174 -25.99 7.30 20.28
N ASP A 175 -25.65 6.24 21.01
CA ASP A 175 -24.70 5.23 20.53
C ASP A 175 -25.15 4.68 19.17
N ARG A 176 -24.19 4.52 18.26
CA ARG A 176 -24.39 3.91 16.96
C ARG A 176 -23.39 2.80 16.71
N ARG A 177 -23.79 1.87 15.87
CA ARG A 177 -22.92 0.83 15.31
C ARG A 177 -22.67 1.13 13.86
N ILE A 178 -21.40 1.13 13.45
CA ILE A 178 -20.98 1.36 12.07
C ILE A 178 -20.33 0.10 11.51
N ARG A 179 -20.69 -0.22 10.25
CA ARG A 179 -20.15 -1.38 9.52
C ARG A 179 -19.04 -1.02 8.56
N ALA A 180 -18.95 0.23 8.18
CA ALA A 180 -17.93 0.69 7.25
C ALA A 180 -17.65 2.18 7.39
N VAL A 181 -16.45 2.56 7.00
CA VAL A 181 -16.03 3.94 6.77
C VAL A 181 -15.48 4.06 5.36
N GLU A 182 -15.74 5.18 4.72
CA GLU A 182 -15.18 5.54 3.42
C GLU A 182 -14.80 7.02 3.43
N TYR A 183 -13.74 7.37 2.71
CA TYR A 183 -13.26 8.74 2.64
C TYR A 183 -13.11 9.18 1.20
N MET A 184 -13.59 10.39 0.91
CA MET A 184 -13.35 11.09 -0.34
C MET A 184 -12.38 12.25 -0.09
N PRO A 185 -11.18 12.24 -0.67
CA PRO A 185 -10.26 13.38 -0.57
C PRO A 185 -10.84 14.60 -1.30
N GLY A 186 -10.57 15.79 -0.79
CA GLY A 186 -10.92 17.03 -1.49
C GLY A 186 -9.94 17.31 -2.62
N ASP A 187 -8.66 17.07 -2.37
CA ASP A 187 -7.60 17.12 -3.39
C ASP A 187 -6.65 15.90 -3.26
N ARG A 188 -6.86 14.91 -4.10
CA ARG A 188 -6.07 13.67 -4.09
C ARG A 188 -4.61 13.84 -4.52
N ARG A 189 -4.25 14.98 -5.12
CA ARG A 189 -2.86 15.28 -5.48
C ARG A 189 -1.96 15.37 -4.27
N VAL A 190 -2.51 15.71 -3.10
CA VAL A 190 -1.74 15.92 -1.88
C VAL A 190 -2.02 14.89 -0.78
N VAL A 191 -3.15 14.18 -0.81
CA VAL A 191 -3.48 13.19 0.23
C VAL A 191 -2.86 11.84 -0.13
N ARG A 192 -2.03 11.28 0.78
CA ARG A 192 -1.38 9.98 0.64
C ARG A 192 -2.08 8.87 1.40
N ALA A 193 -2.48 9.15 2.62
CA ALA A 193 -3.23 8.23 3.45
C ALA A 193 -4.04 8.99 4.49
N VAL A 194 -5.14 8.40 4.95
CA VAL A 194 -5.92 8.91 6.08
C VAL A 194 -6.27 7.74 6.99
N PHE A 195 -6.09 7.92 8.30
CA PHE A 195 -6.48 6.97 9.34
C PHE A 195 -7.53 7.59 10.24
N PHE A 196 -8.59 6.83 10.54
CA PHE A 196 -9.71 7.28 11.37
C PHE A 196 -9.75 6.52 12.69
N THR A 197 -9.74 7.25 13.79
CA THR A 197 -9.75 6.70 15.15
C THR A 197 -10.79 7.42 16.00
N VAL A 198 -11.57 6.69 16.77
CA VAL A 198 -12.49 7.29 17.76
C VAL A 198 -11.68 7.90 18.89
N GLN A 199 -11.82 9.20 19.11
CA GLN A 199 -10.99 9.93 20.08
C GLN A 199 -11.14 9.40 21.51
N GLU A 200 -12.37 9.12 21.92
CA GLU A 200 -12.73 8.73 23.29
C GLU A 200 -12.29 7.30 23.65
N THR A 201 -12.12 6.43 22.66
CA THR A 201 -11.84 5.01 22.89
C THR A 201 -10.52 4.54 22.31
N GLY A 202 -9.90 5.31 21.43
CA GLY A 202 -8.73 4.90 20.68
C GLY A 202 -9.03 3.86 19.58
N GLN A 203 -10.30 3.47 19.38
CA GLN A 203 -10.70 2.45 18.38
C GLN A 203 -10.36 2.93 16.96
N TRP A 204 -9.51 2.20 16.25
CA TRP A 204 -9.28 2.43 14.85
C TRP A 204 -10.48 1.95 14.04
N LEU A 205 -11.03 2.83 13.21
CA LEU A 205 -12.22 2.55 12.40
C LEU A 205 -11.89 2.13 10.97
N GLY A 206 -10.70 2.46 10.50
CA GLY A 206 -10.27 2.20 9.14
C GLY A 206 -9.38 3.29 8.58
N SER A 207 -9.10 3.19 7.29
CA SER A 207 -8.17 4.07 6.61
C SER A 207 -8.56 4.22 5.15
N TRP A 208 -7.96 5.21 4.53
CA TRP A 208 -8.00 5.45 3.10
C TRP A 208 -6.58 5.52 2.54
N THR A 209 -6.37 4.89 1.41
CA THR A 209 -5.21 5.07 0.55
C THR A 209 -5.70 5.22 -0.89
N PRO A 210 -4.91 5.80 -1.82
CA PRO A 210 -5.37 5.99 -3.21
C PRO A 210 -5.87 4.73 -3.89
N TRP A 211 -5.30 3.57 -3.59
CA TRP A 211 -5.69 2.28 -4.18
C TRP A 211 -6.75 1.53 -3.36
N TYR A 212 -7.06 1.95 -2.12
CA TYR A 212 -8.06 1.30 -1.27
C TYR A 212 -8.76 2.33 -0.39
N GLY A 213 -9.91 2.79 -0.85
CA GLY A 213 -10.59 3.98 -0.34
C GLY A 213 -11.57 3.76 0.81
N PHE A 214 -11.76 2.54 1.29
CA PHE A 214 -12.76 2.24 2.33
C PHE A 214 -12.31 1.08 3.23
N MET A 215 -12.96 0.95 4.38
CA MET A 215 -12.90 -0.25 5.21
C MET A 215 -14.32 -0.71 5.56
N SER A 216 -14.63 -1.94 5.18
CA SER A 216 -15.93 -2.58 5.45
C SER A 216 -15.74 -3.82 6.29
N LEU A 217 -16.56 -3.96 7.33
CA LEU A 217 -16.53 -5.10 8.25
C LEU A 217 -17.31 -6.29 7.72
N PRO A 218 -16.98 -7.52 8.15
CA PRO A 218 -17.79 -8.69 7.86
C PRO A 218 -19.24 -8.54 8.37
N LYS A 219 -20.18 -9.20 7.69
CA LYS A 219 -21.60 -9.18 8.08
C LYS A 219 -21.78 -9.60 9.53
N GLY A 220 -22.61 -8.88 10.28
CA GLY A 220 -22.90 -9.15 11.69
C GLY A 220 -21.90 -8.53 12.68
N THR A 221 -20.81 -7.94 12.19
CA THR A 221 -19.85 -7.21 13.01
C THR A 221 -20.00 -5.70 12.86
N ALA A 222 -19.61 -4.94 13.88
CA ALA A 222 -19.68 -3.49 13.85
C ALA A 222 -18.66 -2.88 14.81
N TYR A 223 -18.22 -1.65 14.51
CA TYR A 223 -17.62 -0.77 15.50
C TYR A 223 -18.70 -0.11 16.35
N ARG A 224 -18.40 0.12 17.63
CA ARG A 224 -19.26 0.94 18.49
C ARG A 224 -18.78 2.40 18.45
N LEU A 225 -19.70 3.29 18.14
CA LEU A 225 -19.47 4.73 18.15
C LEU A 225 -20.39 5.34 19.22
N PRO A 226 -19.86 5.84 20.35
CA PRO A 226 -20.68 6.36 21.44
C PRO A 226 -21.38 7.66 21.07
N ALA A 227 -22.39 8.03 21.82
CA ALA A 227 -23.00 9.34 21.74
C ALA A 227 -21.95 10.41 22.02
N GLY A 228 -21.97 11.53 21.29
CA GLY A 228 -21.00 12.61 21.40
C GLY A 228 -19.59 12.26 20.90
N ALA A 229 -19.42 11.14 20.18
CA ALA A 229 -18.11 10.73 19.71
C ALA A 229 -17.48 11.73 18.74
N HIS A 230 -16.16 11.89 18.88
CA HIS A 230 -15.31 12.55 17.92
C HIS A 230 -14.47 11.51 17.18
N ILE A 231 -14.29 11.72 15.88
CA ILE A 231 -13.37 10.92 15.07
C ILE A 231 -12.15 11.78 14.76
N VAL A 232 -10.96 11.29 15.12
CA VAL A 232 -9.70 11.89 14.70
C VAL A 232 -9.35 11.34 13.34
N ALA A 233 -9.23 12.23 12.34
CA ALA A 233 -8.61 11.95 11.06
C ALA A 233 -7.12 12.32 11.14
N GLU A 234 -6.25 11.33 11.00
CA GLU A 234 -4.81 11.51 10.82
C GLU A 234 -4.53 11.47 9.32
N ILE A 235 -4.20 12.62 8.75
CA ILE A 235 -4.05 12.80 7.31
C ILE A 235 -2.57 12.98 6.99
N HIS A 236 -2.05 12.13 6.12
CA HIS A 236 -0.69 12.20 5.59
C HIS A 236 -0.70 12.95 4.26
N TYR A 237 -0.16 14.15 4.28
CA TYR A 237 -0.04 15.00 3.11
C TYR A 237 1.36 14.93 2.51
N ARG A 238 1.42 14.95 1.18
CA ARG A 238 2.67 15.27 0.47
C ARG A 238 2.78 16.78 0.26
N GLY A 239 4.02 17.26 0.12
CA GLY A 239 4.29 18.62 -0.33
C GLY A 239 3.82 18.86 -1.77
N ALA A 240 3.47 20.09 -2.09
CA ALA A 240 2.99 20.52 -3.40
C ALA A 240 3.92 21.54 -4.06
N LYS A 241 3.87 21.65 -5.40
CA LYS A 241 4.58 22.69 -6.15
C LYS A 241 3.80 24.00 -6.19
N GLU A 242 2.50 23.93 -6.02
CA GLU A 242 1.56 25.07 -6.01
C GLU A 242 0.72 25.04 -4.73
N ARG A 243 0.03 26.13 -4.45
CA ARG A 243 -0.89 26.22 -3.33
C ARG A 243 -2.13 25.39 -3.62
N LEU A 244 -2.39 24.40 -2.77
CA LEU A 244 -3.55 23.52 -2.88
C LEU A 244 -4.36 23.56 -1.59
N VAL A 245 -5.66 23.30 -1.71
CA VAL A 245 -6.59 23.25 -0.56
C VAL A 245 -7.30 21.92 -0.59
N ASP A 246 -7.06 21.09 0.43
CA ASP A 246 -7.80 19.86 0.65
C ASP A 246 -8.97 20.08 1.60
N ARG A 247 -10.13 19.54 1.25
CA ARG A 247 -11.32 19.45 2.09
C ARG A 247 -12.00 18.12 1.81
N GLY A 248 -11.49 17.06 2.41
CA GLY A 248 -12.08 15.74 2.24
C GLY A 248 -13.39 15.56 3.01
N THR A 249 -14.07 14.46 2.75
CA THR A 249 -15.34 14.10 3.40
C THR A 249 -15.29 12.66 3.89
N LEU A 250 -15.63 12.45 5.17
CA LEU A 250 -15.79 11.14 5.78
C LEU A 250 -17.23 10.68 5.63
N GLY A 251 -17.45 9.47 5.12
CA GLY A 251 -18.71 8.74 5.07
C GLY A 251 -18.74 7.63 6.10
N LEU A 252 -19.84 7.55 6.86
CA LEU A 252 -20.10 6.51 7.84
C LEU A 252 -21.31 5.69 7.39
N PHE A 253 -21.18 4.37 7.44
CA PHE A 253 -22.24 3.42 7.10
C PHE A 253 -22.68 2.69 8.35
N PHE A 254 -23.93 2.83 8.73
CA PHE A 254 -24.48 2.20 9.91
C PHE A 254 -24.64 0.70 9.72
N ALA A 255 -24.40 -0.04 10.77
CA ALA A 255 -24.61 -1.47 10.80
C ALA A 255 -26.10 -1.80 10.97
N ASP A 256 -26.49 -2.95 10.46
CA ASP A 256 -27.81 -3.52 10.74
C ASP A 256 -28.02 -3.63 12.28
N PRO A 257 -29.21 -3.29 12.80
CA PRO A 257 -29.52 -3.41 14.23
C PRO A 257 -29.22 -4.81 14.83
N SER A 258 -29.31 -5.86 14.01
CA SER A 258 -28.98 -7.24 14.40
C SER A 258 -27.47 -7.51 14.56
N SER A 259 -26.60 -6.62 14.08
CA SER A 259 -25.16 -6.75 14.22
C SER A 259 -24.76 -6.68 15.69
N SER A 260 -24.43 -7.81 16.30
CA SER A 260 -24.19 -7.92 17.76
C SER A 260 -22.72 -8.04 18.11
N VAL A 261 -21.86 -8.38 17.15
CA VAL A 261 -20.43 -8.61 17.38
C VAL A 261 -19.66 -7.29 17.24
N VAL A 262 -19.00 -6.88 18.32
CA VAL A 262 -18.23 -5.63 18.34
C VAL A 262 -16.79 -5.91 17.99
N VAL A 263 -16.25 -5.13 17.04
CA VAL A 263 -14.83 -5.09 16.72
C VAL A 263 -14.10 -4.26 17.77
N SER A 264 -12.95 -4.74 18.22
CA SER A 264 -12.07 -4.07 19.17
C SER A 264 -10.63 -4.17 18.71
N ASP A 265 -9.80 -3.27 19.22
CA ASP A 265 -8.37 -3.27 18.92
C ASP A 265 -7.56 -3.88 20.08
N LEU A 266 -6.45 -4.50 19.66
CA LEU A 266 -5.36 -4.92 20.54
C LEU A 266 -4.11 -4.16 20.07
N THR A 267 -3.37 -3.59 21.02
CA THR A 267 -2.14 -2.85 20.73
C THR A 267 -0.93 -3.58 21.28
N LEU A 268 0.13 -3.65 20.46
CA LEU A 268 1.47 -4.05 20.87
C LEU A 268 2.45 -2.97 20.45
N GLU A 269 3.37 -2.63 21.37
CA GLU A 269 4.36 -1.59 21.13
C GLU A 269 5.71 -1.93 21.73
N ALA A 270 6.77 -1.38 21.17
CA ALA A 270 8.12 -1.38 21.70
C ALA A 270 8.84 -0.13 21.19
N HIS A 271 9.52 0.57 22.09
CA HIS A 271 10.23 1.81 21.79
C HIS A 271 11.62 1.81 22.41
N GLY A 272 12.55 2.57 21.85
CA GLY A 272 13.90 2.72 22.35
C GLY A 272 14.78 3.48 21.36
N GLU A 273 16.07 3.29 21.47
CA GLU A 273 17.08 3.90 20.61
C GLU A 273 17.73 2.86 19.72
N VAL A 274 18.03 3.26 18.48
CA VAL A 274 18.88 2.55 17.53
C VAL A 274 20.24 3.20 17.57
N PRO A 275 21.27 2.54 18.14
CA PRO A 275 22.60 3.12 18.27
C PRO A 275 23.20 3.57 16.95
N ALA A 276 24.09 4.55 16.97
CA ALA A 276 24.87 4.97 15.82
C ALA A 276 25.64 3.78 15.24
N GLY A 277 25.63 3.65 13.91
CA GLY A 277 26.31 2.56 13.19
C GLY A 277 25.69 1.17 13.37
N ALA A 278 24.54 1.05 14.03
CA ALA A 278 23.89 -0.26 14.25
C ALA A 278 23.49 -0.91 12.94
N ALA A 279 24.06 -2.07 12.65
CA ALA A 279 23.68 -2.86 11.49
C ALA A 279 22.28 -3.48 11.66
N SER A 280 21.90 -3.83 12.90
CA SER A 280 20.60 -4.37 13.23
C SER A 280 20.29 -4.14 14.70
N GLN A 281 19.15 -3.51 15.00
CA GLN A 281 18.57 -3.36 16.34
C GLN A 281 17.19 -4.00 16.34
N ARG A 282 16.94 -4.90 17.28
CA ARG A 282 15.67 -5.61 17.42
C ARG A 282 14.77 -4.91 18.44
N PHE A 283 13.50 -4.70 18.07
CA PHE A 283 12.41 -4.35 18.99
C PHE A 283 11.39 -5.49 18.97
N HIS A 284 10.85 -5.83 20.14
CA HIS A 284 9.95 -6.97 20.28
C HIS A 284 8.90 -6.70 21.35
N SER A 285 7.68 -7.14 21.06
CA SER A 285 6.56 -7.15 22.01
C SER A 285 5.73 -8.39 21.80
N GLU A 286 5.16 -8.93 22.85
CA GLU A 286 4.32 -10.11 22.77
C GLU A 286 3.19 -10.09 23.79
N THR A 287 2.11 -10.81 23.49
CA THR A 287 0.99 -10.98 24.42
C THR A 287 0.34 -12.35 24.24
N ARG A 288 -0.30 -12.85 25.29
CA ARG A 288 -1.09 -14.09 25.20
C ARG A 288 -2.53 -13.76 24.97
N MET A 289 -3.13 -14.39 23.95
CA MET A 289 -4.53 -14.20 23.59
C MET A 289 -5.45 -14.75 24.69
N ALA A 290 -6.24 -13.85 25.28
CA ALA A 290 -7.18 -14.22 26.36
C ALA A 290 -8.48 -14.88 25.83
N ASN A 291 -8.81 -14.68 24.53
CA ASN A 291 -10.03 -15.16 23.91
C ASN A 291 -9.74 -15.65 22.48
N ASP A 292 -10.61 -16.50 21.96
CA ASP A 292 -10.65 -16.78 20.53
C ASP A 292 -11.01 -15.50 19.78
N THR A 293 -10.13 -15.10 18.86
CA THR A 293 -10.21 -13.82 18.17
C THR A 293 -10.06 -14.02 16.66
N TYR A 294 -10.90 -13.34 15.90
CA TYR A 294 -10.74 -13.22 14.45
C TYR A 294 -10.09 -11.88 14.14
N VAL A 295 -8.85 -11.91 13.66
CA VAL A 295 -8.10 -10.72 13.22
C VAL A 295 -8.59 -10.28 11.85
N LEU A 296 -8.87 -8.98 11.70
CA LEU A 296 -9.39 -8.35 10.48
C LEU A 296 -8.33 -7.50 9.78
N ALA A 297 -7.55 -6.76 10.54
CA ALA A 297 -6.60 -5.80 9.99
C ALA A 297 -5.47 -5.50 10.97
N LEU A 298 -4.34 -5.08 10.40
CA LEU A 298 -3.16 -4.63 11.12
C LEU A 298 -2.75 -3.23 10.65
N ARG A 299 -2.45 -2.35 11.59
CA ARG A 299 -1.91 -1.01 11.33
C ARG A 299 -0.58 -0.87 12.07
N PRO A 300 0.55 -1.19 11.44
CA PRO A 300 1.86 -0.87 12.00
C PRO A 300 2.15 0.62 11.78
N ASP A 301 2.53 1.29 12.85
CA ASP A 301 3.16 2.59 12.85
C ASP A 301 4.61 2.37 13.30
N VAL A 302 5.56 2.58 12.39
CA VAL A 302 6.98 2.29 12.60
C VAL A 302 7.79 3.57 12.51
N SER A 303 8.79 3.71 13.40
CA SER A 303 9.74 4.82 13.32
C SER A 303 10.55 4.78 12.01
N PRO A 304 11.07 5.89 11.53
CA PRO A 304 12.01 5.91 10.40
C PRO A 304 13.21 4.98 10.64
N GLY A 305 13.68 4.32 9.58
CA GLY A 305 14.78 3.35 9.67
C GLY A 305 14.34 1.91 9.95
N ALA A 306 13.04 1.65 10.03
CA ALA A 306 12.50 0.29 10.07
C ALA A 306 12.85 -0.46 8.79
N ARG A 307 13.51 -1.63 8.94
CA ARG A 307 13.86 -2.52 7.84
C ARG A 307 12.83 -3.60 7.62
N SER A 308 12.29 -4.15 8.71
CA SER A 308 11.23 -5.15 8.64
C SER A 308 10.39 -5.17 9.90
N ILE A 309 9.16 -5.65 9.77
CA ILE A 309 8.30 -6.05 10.88
C ILE A 309 7.66 -7.39 10.56
N GLU A 310 7.61 -8.27 11.55
CA GLU A 310 6.89 -9.53 11.52
C GLU A 310 5.86 -9.56 12.63
N VAL A 311 4.64 -9.96 12.29
CA VAL A 311 3.54 -10.22 13.22
C VAL A 311 3.15 -11.68 13.06
N SER A 312 3.32 -12.46 14.12
CA SER A 312 3.03 -13.89 14.10
C SER A 312 2.28 -14.34 15.36
N ALA A 313 1.51 -15.40 15.23
CA ALA A 313 0.78 -16.04 16.32
C ALA A 313 1.18 -17.51 16.44
N ARG A 314 1.82 -17.88 17.56
CA ARG A 314 2.07 -19.28 17.90
C ARG A 314 0.87 -19.85 18.61
N LYS A 315 0.20 -20.81 17.98
CA LYS A 315 -1.03 -21.44 18.45
C LYS A 315 -0.75 -22.48 19.54
N PRO A 316 -1.75 -22.83 20.39
CA PRO A 316 -1.57 -23.87 21.44
C PRO A 316 -1.22 -25.26 20.91
N ASP A 317 -1.58 -25.56 19.67
CA ASP A 317 -1.24 -26.82 18.98
C ASP A 317 0.22 -26.85 18.46
N GLY A 318 0.98 -25.76 18.65
CA GLY A 318 2.36 -25.60 18.19
C GLY A 318 2.49 -24.99 16.79
N GLY A 319 1.38 -24.87 16.06
CA GLY A 319 1.38 -24.21 14.75
C GLY A 319 1.67 -22.72 14.86
N THR A 320 2.32 -22.14 13.83
CA THR A 320 2.57 -20.71 13.74
C THR A 320 1.85 -20.12 12.54
N GLU A 321 1.11 -19.04 12.78
CA GLU A 321 0.45 -18.23 11.75
C GLU A 321 1.20 -16.92 11.62
N VAL A 322 1.72 -16.60 10.42
CA VAL A 322 2.32 -15.30 10.13
C VAL A 322 1.24 -14.40 9.55
N LEU A 323 0.83 -13.40 10.33
CA LEU A 323 -0.21 -12.45 9.95
C LEU A 323 0.30 -11.37 9.00
N LEU A 324 1.58 -10.97 9.18
CA LEU A 324 2.25 -9.97 8.38
C LEU A 324 3.77 -10.18 8.45
N PHE A 325 4.41 -10.16 7.32
CA PHE A 325 5.85 -9.89 7.21
C PHE A 325 6.06 -8.79 6.17
N ALA A 326 6.57 -7.64 6.62
CA ALA A 326 6.76 -6.46 5.77
C ALA A 326 8.21 -5.99 5.84
N LYS A 327 8.73 -5.50 4.72
CA LYS A 327 10.11 -5.01 4.56
C LYS A 327 10.12 -3.69 3.78
N ASP A 328 11.21 -2.94 3.99
CA ASP A 328 11.53 -1.75 3.19
C ASP A 328 10.35 -0.78 3.12
N PHE A 329 9.90 -0.37 4.31
CA PHE A 329 8.72 0.48 4.47
C PHE A 329 8.84 1.77 3.66
N PRO A 330 7.88 2.06 2.78
CA PRO A 330 7.78 3.35 2.14
C PRO A 330 7.32 4.38 3.18
N VAL A 331 8.26 5.05 3.84
CA VAL A 331 8.01 6.01 4.94
C VAL A 331 6.96 7.06 4.58
N ASP A 332 6.92 7.44 3.32
CA ASP A 332 5.97 8.42 2.79
C ASP A 332 4.57 7.85 2.48
N TRP A 333 4.39 6.54 2.56
CA TRP A 333 3.15 5.86 2.21
C TRP A 333 2.74 4.87 3.31
N PRO A 334 2.32 5.38 4.49
CA PRO A 334 1.86 4.49 5.54
C PRO A 334 0.64 3.71 5.06
N SER A 335 0.68 2.40 5.25
CA SER A 335 -0.37 1.51 4.75
C SER A 335 -0.87 0.59 5.86
N PRO A 336 -2.19 0.43 5.98
CA PRO A 336 -2.76 -0.65 6.77
C PRO A 336 -2.67 -1.96 5.97
N TYR A 337 -2.82 -3.08 6.66
CA TYR A 337 -2.90 -4.42 6.09
C TYR A 337 -4.25 -5.02 6.44
N ILE A 338 -5.19 -4.99 5.50
CA ILE A 338 -6.55 -5.45 5.68
C ILE A 338 -6.63 -6.88 5.18
N LEU A 339 -6.85 -7.84 6.08
CA LEU A 339 -6.89 -9.25 5.72
C LEU A 339 -8.09 -9.54 4.80
N LYS A 340 -7.85 -10.30 3.74
CA LYS A 340 -8.86 -10.68 2.75
C LYS A 340 -9.98 -11.52 3.38
N THR A 341 -9.62 -12.35 4.35
CA THR A 341 -10.52 -13.12 5.20
C THR A 341 -10.05 -13.01 6.64
N PRO A 342 -10.97 -12.95 7.64
CA PRO A 342 -10.57 -12.92 9.03
C PRO A 342 -9.74 -14.15 9.41
N VAL A 343 -8.63 -13.93 10.14
CA VAL A 343 -7.74 -15.01 10.58
C VAL A 343 -8.06 -15.39 12.03
N ALA A 344 -8.38 -16.66 12.26
CA ALA A 344 -8.68 -17.17 13.59
C ALA A 344 -7.42 -17.38 14.42
N ILE A 345 -7.34 -16.71 15.57
CA ILE A 345 -6.29 -16.87 16.56
C ILE A 345 -6.94 -17.44 17.84
N PRO A 346 -6.69 -18.71 18.17
CA PRO A 346 -7.25 -19.36 19.33
C PRO A 346 -6.82 -18.72 20.66
N ARG A 347 -7.67 -18.79 21.67
CA ARG A 347 -7.30 -18.47 23.06
C ARG A 347 -6.04 -19.24 23.45
N GLY A 348 -5.14 -18.57 24.17
CA GLY A 348 -3.88 -19.14 24.62
C GLY A 348 -2.75 -19.04 23.59
N SER A 349 -3.03 -18.63 22.36
CA SER A 349 -1.97 -18.32 21.37
C SER A 349 -1.08 -17.19 21.89
N GLN A 350 0.21 -17.28 21.56
CA GLN A 350 1.17 -16.20 21.81
C GLN A 350 1.30 -15.36 20.55
N LEU A 351 0.78 -14.14 20.61
CA LEU A 351 0.89 -13.16 19.54
C LEU A 351 2.17 -12.37 19.75
N SER A 352 3.05 -12.29 18.75
CA SER A 352 4.33 -11.60 18.83
C SER A 352 4.55 -10.67 17.66
N VAL A 353 5.25 -9.57 17.94
CA VAL A 353 5.69 -8.59 16.95
C VAL A 353 7.18 -8.39 17.11
N THR A 354 7.90 -8.49 16.01
CA THR A 354 9.34 -8.22 15.97
C THR A 354 9.65 -7.27 14.84
N ALA A 355 10.32 -6.16 15.15
CA ALA A 355 10.80 -5.22 14.14
C ALA A 355 12.33 -5.10 14.23
N TYR A 356 12.96 -4.92 13.06
CA TYR A 356 14.39 -4.70 12.93
C TYR A 356 14.67 -3.34 12.32
N TYR A 357 15.66 -2.66 12.88
CA TYR A 357 16.08 -1.33 12.48
C TYR A 357 17.56 -1.31 12.12
N GLY A 358 17.93 -0.42 11.22
CA GLY A 358 19.33 -0.10 10.95
C GLY A 358 19.57 1.41 11.10
N ASN A 359 20.77 1.76 11.53
CA ASN A 359 21.20 3.14 11.65
C ASN A 359 22.64 3.26 11.14
N SER A 360 22.81 3.76 9.91
CA SER A 360 24.12 4.03 9.33
C SER A 360 24.67 5.42 9.67
N GLY A 361 23.91 6.22 10.44
CA GLY A 361 24.30 7.57 10.89
C GLY A 361 25.29 7.57 12.05
N GLY A 362 25.89 8.72 12.28
CA GLY A 362 26.85 8.95 13.39
C GLY A 362 26.23 9.23 14.75
N ALA A 363 24.90 9.31 14.87
CA ALA A 363 24.19 9.56 16.11
C ALA A 363 23.08 8.51 16.31
N ALA A 364 22.75 8.22 17.58
CA ALA A 364 21.60 7.39 17.91
C ALA A 364 20.31 8.05 17.42
N GLN A 365 19.32 7.25 17.01
CA GLN A 365 18.01 7.72 16.55
C GLN A 365 16.88 6.95 17.24
N PRO A 366 15.69 7.54 17.41
CA PRO A 366 14.53 6.82 17.91
C PRO A 366 14.18 5.64 17.02
N GLY A 367 13.80 4.52 17.65
CA GLY A 367 13.31 3.32 16.97
C GLY A 367 12.14 2.72 17.72
N GLY A 368 11.38 1.88 17.05
CA GLY A 368 10.27 1.17 17.65
C GLY A 368 9.03 1.16 16.79
N PHE A 369 8.00 0.51 17.28
CA PHE A 369 6.73 0.36 16.59
C PHE A 369 5.55 0.51 17.58
N HIS A 370 4.42 0.92 17.00
CA HIS A 370 3.11 0.80 17.58
C HIS A 370 2.23 0.04 16.61
N LEU A 371 1.78 -1.16 16.96
CA LEU A 371 0.93 -2.00 16.12
C LEU A 371 -0.48 -2.06 16.68
N THR A 372 -1.45 -1.59 15.91
CA THR A 372 -2.87 -1.79 16.18
C THR A 372 -3.36 -3.00 15.40
N ILE A 373 -4.03 -3.93 16.08
CA ILE A 373 -4.63 -5.13 15.50
C ILE A 373 -6.13 -5.08 15.75
N SER A 374 -6.91 -4.87 14.70
CA SER A 374 -8.37 -4.89 14.78
C SER A 374 -8.90 -6.30 14.61
N GLY A 375 -9.84 -6.70 15.46
CA GLY A 375 -10.45 -8.00 15.41
C GLY A 375 -11.74 -8.07 16.23
N TYR A 376 -12.38 -9.23 16.20
CA TYR A 376 -13.57 -9.50 17.01
C TYR A 376 -13.49 -10.86 17.68
N ARG A 377 -14.15 -10.99 18.82
CA ARG A 377 -14.24 -12.26 19.53
C ARG A 377 -15.25 -13.16 18.86
N ASN A 378 -14.96 -14.45 18.80
CA ASN A 378 -15.95 -15.43 18.43
C ASN A 378 -17.05 -15.43 19.51
N ALA A 379 -18.21 -14.89 19.18
CA ALA A 379 -19.39 -15.14 19.97
C ALA A 379 -19.80 -16.59 19.66
N GLY A 380 -19.31 -17.55 20.43
CA GLY A 380 -19.72 -18.94 20.30
C GLY A 380 -21.24 -19.05 20.15
N PRO A 381 -21.76 -20.18 19.68
CA PRO A 381 -23.21 -20.36 19.50
C PRO A 381 -23.90 -19.95 20.79
N ARG A 382 -24.81 -18.96 20.70
CA ARG A 382 -25.70 -18.66 21.83
C ARG A 382 -26.51 -19.90 22.11
N LYS A 383 -26.27 -20.52 23.29
CA LYS A 383 -27.09 -21.62 23.80
C LYS A 383 -28.52 -21.16 23.99
#